data_132c6e908fe0d75084c85217afa70b40
#
_entry.id   132c6e908fe0d75084c85217afa70b40
#
_cell.length_a   1.000
_cell.length_b   1.000
_cell.length_c   1.000
_cell.angle_alpha   90.00
_cell.angle_beta   90.00
_cell.angle_gamma   90.00
#
_symmetry.space_group_name_H-M   'P 1'
#
loop_
_entity.id
_entity.type
_entity.pdbx_description
1 polymer ?
#
loop_
_entity_poly.entity_id
_entity_poly.type
_entity_poly.pdbx_seq_one_letter_code
_entity_poly.pdbx_strand_id
1 'polypeptide(L)'
;ISCSFKRIQEKTPIVLKISGPMKDSDEEISGMDWYNDNLIILPENLNGYAFAIKKSDLDLRINNSDTSAIKPKKINFNTPNYKKLIPGFDSFEAIAFRGYEVYLTIEIKFPDSMSCLIARGHIDAQTLDITIPEQNLTQINVPTYVDNMSYESLVIDKDRVIALFEANGDSLIKNPYAISINTSGNDIFKYQTSSVNYRIADATRVDKNNRFWAINY
;
A
#
# COMPACT_ATOMS: atom_id res chain seq x y z
N ILE A 1 -9.71 -34.26 0.88
CA ILE A 1 -8.73 -33.77 -0.13
C ILE A 1 -7.60 -33.15 0.66
N SER A 2 -6.44 -33.84 0.71
CA SER A 2 -5.24 -33.32 1.37
C SER A 2 -4.62 -32.28 0.44
N CYS A 3 -4.72 -30.97 0.77
CA CYS A 3 -3.91 -29.95 0.16
C CYS A 3 -2.47 -30.10 0.67
N SER A 4 -1.60 -30.70 -0.12
CA SER A 4 -0.17 -30.65 0.16
C SER A 4 0.32 -29.25 -0.19
N PHE A 5 0.53 -28.41 0.80
CA PHE A 5 1.22 -27.12 0.60
C PHE A 5 2.66 -27.44 0.19
N LYS A 6 2.99 -27.15 -1.05
CA LYS A 6 4.39 -27.19 -1.49
C LYS A 6 5.11 -26.03 -0.80
N ARG A 7 5.94 -26.34 0.20
CA ARG A 7 6.73 -25.33 0.90
C ARG A 7 7.61 -24.60 -0.13
N ILE A 8 7.43 -23.29 -0.23
CA ILE A 8 8.25 -22.44 -1.10
C ILE A 8 9.63 -22.35 -0.46
N GLN A 9 10.67 -22.52 -1.26
CA GLN A 9 12.04 -22.37 -0.77
C GLN A 9 12.29 -20.93 -0.33
N GLU A 10 12.73 -20.77 0.90
CA GLU A 10 13.18 -19.48 1.43
C GLU A 10 14.38 -18.97 0.63
N LYS A 11 14.40 -17.66 0.39
CA LYS A 11 15.53 -16.99 -0.27
C LYS A 11 16.06 -15.89 0.64
N THR A 12 17.36 -15.74 0.67
CA THR A 12 18.01 -14.64 1.39
C THR A 12 17.61 -13.31 0.73
N PRO A 13 17.14 -12.32 1.50
CA PRO A 13 16.85 -11.00 0.97
C PRO A 13 18.08 -10.33 0.38
N ILE A 14 17.88 -9.56 -0.67
CA ILE A 14 18.92 -8.73 -1.28
C ILE A 14 18.77 -7.31 -0.72
N VAL A 15 19.84 -6.81 -0.09
CA VAL A 15 19.86 -5.45 0.44
C VAL A 15 20.23 -4.48 -0.68
N LEU A 16 19.33 -3.56 -1.00
CA LEU A 16 19.54 -2.49 -1.97
C LEU A 16 20.05 -1.24 -1.26
N LYS A 17 21.14 -0.67 -1.77
CA LYS A 17 21.64 0.60 -1.29
C LYS A 17 20.83 1.73 -1.90
N ILE A 18 20.26 2.59 -1.06
CA ILE A 18 19.52 3.78 -1.47
C ILE A 18 20.31 5.02 -1.10
N SER A 19 20.20 6.07 -1.91
CA SER A 19 20.82 7.38 -1.69
C SER A 19 19.82 8.51 -1.90
N GLY A 20 20.18 9.71 -1.45
CA GLY A 20 19.30 10.89 -1.55
C GLY A 20 18.29 10.96 -0.40
N PRO A 21 17.21 11.77 -0.56
CA PRO A 21 16.27 12.07 0.52
C PRO A 21 15.58 10.84 1.11
N MET A 22 15.24 9.85 0.30
CA MET A 22 14.61 8.60 0.76
C MET A 22 15.47 7.81 1.80
N LYS A 23 16.74 8.20 2.01
CA LYS A 23 17.60 7.62 3.06
C LYS A 23 17.32 8.24 4.43
N ASP A 24 16.60 9.35 4.48
CA ASP A 24 16.26 10.02 5.72
C ASP A 24 15.28 9.12 6.52
N SER A 25 15.54 8.93 7.80
CA SER A 25 14.67 8.15 8.68
C SER A 25 13.28 8.75 8.83
N ASP A 26 13.17 10.07 8.65
CA ASP A 26 11.90 10.79 8.78
C ASP A 26 10.97 10.61 7.56
N GLU A 27 11.47 10.00 6.48
CA GLU A 27 10.64 9.72 5.30
C GLU A 27 9.70 8.54 5.53
N GLU A 28 9.99 7.61 6.43
CA GLU A 28 9.22 6.40 6.73
C GLU A 28 8.38 5.90 5.54
N ILE A 29 8.64 4.68 5.07
CA ILE A 29 7.98 4.17 3.86
C ILE A 29 6.75 3.36 4.26
N SER A 30 5.57 3.81 3.87
CA SER A 30 4.30 3.16 4.18
C SER A 30 3.84 2.18 3.12
N GLY A 31 4.09 2.45 1.85
CA GLY A 31 3.63 1.55 0.80
C GLY A 31 4.39 1.67 -0.51
N MET A 32 4.27 0.66 -1.36
CA MET A 32 4.84 0.69 -2.69
C MET A 32 4.06 -0.16 -3.69
N ASP A 33 3.94 0.30 -4.92
CA ASP A 33 3.40 -0.49 -6.02
C ASP A 33 4.02 -0.10 -7.36
N TRP A 34 3.91 -1.00 -8.32
CA TRP A 34 4.39 -0.79 -9.66
C TRP A 34 3.42 0.03 -10.51
N TYR A 35 3.92 1.10 -11.13
CA TYR A 35 3.27 1.78 -12.23
C TYR A 35 4.12 1.64 -13.49
N ASN A 36 3.68 0.83 -14.43
CA ASN A 36 4.48 0.40 -15.58
C ASN A 36 5.86 -0.12 -15.13
N ASP A 37 6.95 0.42 -15.68
CA ASP A 37 8.32 0.07 -15.31
C ASP A 37 8.91 0.94 -14.19
N ASN A 38 8.07 1.54 -13.35
CA ASN A 38 8.50 2.33 -12.20
C ASN A 38 7.89 1.77 -10.92
N LEU A 39 8.73 1.49 -9.92
CA LEU A 39 8.30 1.25 -8.57
C LEU A 39 8.04 2.61 -7.92
N ILE A 40 6.79 2.88 -7.61
CA ILE A 40 6.39 4.08 -6.87
C ILE A 40 6.41 3.76 -5.39
N ILE A 41 6.99 4.66 -4.61
CA ILE A 41 7.20 4.50 -3.16
C ILE A 41 6.55 5.68 -2.47
N LEU A 42 5.67 5.38 -1.54
CA LEU A 42 4.88 6.33 -0.77
C LEU A 42 5.55 6.53 0.60
N PRO A 43 6.06 7.73 0.92
CA PRO A 43 6.44 8.07 2.28
C PRO A 43 5.21 8.29 3.15
N GLU A 44 5.29 7.95 4.42
CA GLU A 44 4.25 8.25 5.41
C GLU A 44 4.08 9.77 5.59
N ASN A 45 5.21 10.46 5.76
CA ASN A 45 5.27 11.91 5.93
C ASN A 45 5.40 12.61 4.57
N LEU A 46 4.26 12.77 3.87
CA LEU A 46 4.23 13.42 2.57
C LEU A 46 4.51 14.93 2.66
N ASN A 47 5.66 15.34 2.14
CA ASN A 47 6.02 16.74 1.94
C ASN A 47 5.70 17.22 0.50
N GLY A 48 4.59 16.73 -0.08
CA GLY A 48 4.17 17.06 -1.45
C GLY A 48 4.90 16.26 -2.54
N TYR A 49 5.56 15.16 -2.21
CA TYR A 49 6.23 14.29 -3.17
C TYR A 49 6.20 12.81 -2.73
N ALA A 50 6.30 11.93 -3.71
CA ALA A 50 6.60 10.52 -3.56
C ALA A 50 7.91 10.20 -4.29
N PHE A 51 8.29 8.93 -4.33
CA PHE A 51 9.51 8.50 -5.02
C PHE A 51 9.21 7.50 -6.12
N ALA A 52 10.06 7.49 -7.15
CA ALA A 52 10.02 6.51 -8.22
C ALA A 52 11.40 5.91 -8.48
N ILE A 53 11.46 4.58 -8.63
CA ILE A 53 12.65 3.83 -9.04
C ILE A 53 12.32 3.07 -10.32
N LYS A 54 13.16 3.22 -11.34
CA LYS A 54 13.00 2.46 -12.57
C LYS A 54 13.29 0.97 -12.34
N LYS A 55 12.50 0.12 -12.97
CA LYS A 55 12.69 -1.34 -12.94
C LYS A 55 14.10 -1.72 -13.40
N SER A 56 14.61 -1.08 -14.47
CA SER A 56 15.97 -1.30 -14.96
C SER A 56 17.05 -1.07 -13.90
N ASP A 57 16.87 -0.06 -13.05
CA ASP A 57 17.84 0.24 -12.00
C ASP A 57 17.81 -0.81 -10.89
N LEU A 58 16.64 -1.34 -10.55
CA LEU A 58 16.48 -2.45 -9.62
C LEU A 58 17.09 -3.74 -10.20
N ASP A 59 16.78 -4.07 -11.46
CA ASP A 59 17.27 -5.29 -12.12
C ASP A 59 18.81 -5.33 -12.16
N LEU A 60 19.48 -4.20 -12.41
CA LEU A 60 20.94 -4.11 -12.38
C LEU A 60 21.54 -4.45 -11.00
N ARG A 61 20.89 -4.01 -9.92
CA ARG A 61 21.35 -4.26 -8.53
C ARG A 61 21.05 -5.68 -8.08
N ILE A 62 19.84 -6.16 -8.38
CA ILE A 62 19.40 -7.52 -8.03
C ILE A 62 20.30 -8.56 -8.71
N ASN A 63 20.70 -8.32 -9.95
CA ASN A 63 21.60 -9.21 -10.71
C ASN A 63 23.09 -8.98 -10.40
N ASN A 64 23.41 -8.14 -9.42
CA ASN A 64 24.80 -7.77 -9.04
C ASN A 64 25.63 -7.19 -10.21
N SER A 65 24.98 -6.66 -11.25
CA SER A 65 25.64 -6.01 -12.37
C SER A 65 26.13 -4.61 -12.04
N ASP A 66 25.56 -4.01 -10.98
CA ASP A 66 25.95 -2.70 -10.43
C ASP A 66 25.69 -2.68 -8.93
N THR A 67 26.67 -2.28 -8.15
CA THR A 67 26.61 -2.18 -6.67
C THR A 67 26.46 -0.75 -6.17
N SER A 68 26.33 0.22 -7.07
CA SER A 68 26.12 1.63 -6.72
C SER A 68 24.76 1.83 -6.05
N ALA A 69 24.63 2.87 -5.24
CA ALA A 69 23.38 3.21 -4.62
C ALA A 69 22.36 3.72 -5.65
N ILE A 70 21.11 3.27 -5.55
CA ILE A 70 19.99 3.80 -6.34
C ILE A 70 19.62 5.17 -5.76
N LYS A 71 19.44 6.15 -6.63
CA LYS A 71 18.90 7.46 -6.27
C LYS A 71 17.47 7.58 -6.79
N PRO A 72 16.43 7.38 -5.96
CA PRO A 72 15.06 7.52 -6.39
C PRO A 72 14.75 8.92 -6.91
N LYS A 73 13.93 9.01 -7.95
CA LYS A 73 13.42 10.27 -8.49
C LYS A 73 12.28 10.75 -7.59
N LYS A 74 12.32 12.01 -7.14
CA LYS A 74 11.14 12.66 -6.57
C LYS A 74 10.10 12.90 -7.68
N ILE A 75 8.84 12.61 -7.38
CA ILE A 75 7.67 12.89 -8.21
C ILE A 75 6.67 13.71 -7.39
N ASN A 76 5.95 14.62 -8.01
CA ASN A 76 4.98 15.45 -7.30
C ASN A 76 3.81 14.59 -6.82
N PHE A 77 3.38 14.87 -5.59
CA PHE A 77 2.20 14.25 -4.98
C PHE A 77 1.25 15.36 -4.53
N ASN A 78 0.26 15.62 -5.40
CA ASN A 78 -0.68 16.73 -5.25
C ASN A 78 -1.93 16.24 -4.52
N THR A 79 -2.10 16.65 -3.27
CA THR A 79 -3.29 16.38 -2.47
C THR A 79 -3.86 17.66 -1.88
N PRO A 80 -5.16 17.69 -1.55
CA PRO A 80 -5.69 18.68 -0.64
C PRO A 80 -4.95 18.64 0.70
N ASN A 81 -5.08 19.67 1.50
CA ASN A 81 -4.52 19.65 2.85
C ASN A 81 -5.39 18.78 3.77
N TYR A 82 -5.29 17.46 3.62
CA TYR A 82 -6.09 16.50 4.40
C TYR A 82 -5.90 16.65 5.91
N LYS A 83 -4.72 17.05 6.37
CA LYS A 83 -4.47 17.34 7.78
C LYS A 83 -5.39 18.44 8.36
N LYS A 84 -5.85 19.35 7.49
CA LYS A 84 -6.82 20.39 7.88
C LYS A 84 -8.27 19.99 7.59
N LEU A 85 -8.50 19.17 6.58
CA LEU A 85 -9.84 18.84 6.08
C LEU A 85 -10.45 17.63 6.76
N ILE A 86 -9.61 16.69 7.21
CA ILE A 86 -10.05 15.42 7.79
C ILE A 86 -9.70 15.41 9.29
N PRO A 87 -10.70 15.51 10.19
CA PRO A 87 -10.47 15.34 11.61
C PRO A 87 -9.86 13.97 11.91
N GLY A 88 -8.79 13.96 12.68
CA GLY A 88 -8.10 12.72 13.03
C GLY A 88 -7.19 12.17 11.92
N PHE A 89 -6.95 12.91 10.82
CA PHE A 89 -5.95 12.51 9.83
C PHE A 89 -4.61 12.22 10.50
N ASP A 90 -4.09 11.03 10.28
CA ASP A 90 -2.78 10.61 10.78
C ASP A 90 -1.78 10.52 9.63
N SER A 91 -1.92 9.53 8.76
CA SER A 91 -0.93 9.22 7.72
C SER A 91 -1.55 8.59 6.47
N PHE A 92 -0.73 8.46 5.45
CA PHE A 92 -1.02 7.60 4.29
C PHE A 92 -0.31 6.26 4.49
N GLU A 93 -1.00 5.12 4.26
CA GLU A 93 -0.46 3.81 4.60
C GLU A 93 -0.17 2.92 3.39
N ALA A 94 -1.03 2.86 2.42
CA ALA A 94 -0.86 2.01 1.26
C ALA A 94 -1.05 2.75 -0.05
N ILE A 95 -0.45 2.25 -1.12
CA ILE A 95 -0.65 2.73 -2.49
C ILE A 95 -0.83 1.56 -3.45
N ALA A 96 -1.77 1.67 -4.39
CA ALA A 96 -1.95 0.71 -5.46
C ALA A 96 -2.40 1.38 -6.77
N PHE A 97 -2.00 0.84 -7.92
CA PHE A 97 -2.32 1.39 -9.23
C PHE A 97 -3.16 0.44 -10.08
N ARG A 98 -4.13 0.99 -10.80
CA ARG A 98 -4.92 0.32 -11.83
C ARG A 98 -4.99 1.18 -13.10
N GLY A 99 -4.19 0.85 -14.09
CA GLY A 99 -4.01 1.79 -15.20
C GLY A 99 -3.46 3.12 -14.70
N TYR A 100 -4.11 4.24 -14.99
CA TYR A 100 -3.71 5.54 -14.44
C TYR A 100 -4.44 5.90 -13.13
N GLU A 101 -5.32 5.06 -12.65
CA GLU A 101 -5.96 5.27 -11.34
C GLU A 101 -4.98 4.91 -10.23
N VAL A 102 -4.95 5.73 -9.20
CA VAL A 102 -4.20 5.46 -7.96
C VAL A 102 -5.16 5.39 -6.80
N TYR A 103 -4.93 4.45 -5.92
CA TYR A 103 -5.67 4.23 -4.69
C TYR A 103 -4.71 4.28 -3.52
N LEU A 104 -5.16 4.92 -2.44
CA LEU A 104 -4.40 5.10 -1.20
C LEU A 104 -5.28 4.80 -0.01
N THR A 105 -4.72 4.26 1.03
CA THR A 105 -5.35 4.27 2.34
C THR A 105 -4.87 5.47 3.15
N ILE A 106 -5.79 6.08 3.90
CA ILE A 106 -5.53 7.17 4.84
C ILE A 106 -5.98 6.68 6.21
N GLU A 107 -5.06 6.65 7.13
CA GLU A 107 -5.36 6.35 8.52
C GLU A 107 -6.03 7.54 9.20
N ILE A 108 -7.09 7.27 9.95
CA ILE A 108 -7.82 8.23 10.76
C ILE A 108 -7.79 7.74 12.20
N LYS A 109 -7.15 8.51 13.07
CA LYS A 109 -6.92 8.18 14.47
C LYS A 109 -7.63 9.14 15.39
N PHE A 110 -8.40 8.59 16.32
CA PHE A 110 -8.98 9.30 17.46
C PHE A 110 -8.57 8.59 18.77
N PRO A 111 -8.73 9.22 19.94
CA PRO A 111 -8.29 8.62 21.21
C PRO A 111 -8.81 7.19 21.45
N ASP A 112 -10.05 6.90 21.05
CA ASP A 112 -10.71 5.62 21.33
C ASP A 112 -11.24 4.93 20.06
N SER A 113 -10.84 5.37 18.88
CA SER A 113 -11.32 4.77 17.64
C SER A 113 -10.36 4.98 16.47
N MET A 114 -10.41 4.03 15.54
CA MET A 114 -9.69 4.08 14.28
C MET A 114 -10.69 3.95 13.13
N SER A 115 -10.41 4.61 12.03
CA SER A 115 -11.08 4.37 10.76
C SER A 115 -10.11 4.57 9.60
N CYS A 116 -10.56 4.29 8.39
CA CYS A 116 -9.73 4.46 7.21
C CYS A 116 -10.55 5.11 6.09
N LEU A 117 -9.91 5.95 5.30
CA LEU A 117 -10.44 6.39 4.01
C LEU A 117 -9.64 5.75 2.89
N ILE A 118 -10.33 5.30 1.85
CA ILE A 118 -9.70 5.01 0.57
C ILE A 118 -9.83 6.25 -0.30
N ALA A 119 -8.69 6.86 -0.62
CA ALA A 119 -8.60 7.98 -1.53
C ALA A 119 -8.32 7.47 -2.94
N ARG A 120 -8.97 8.06 -3.95
CA ARG A 120 -8.79 7.72 -5.35
C ARG A 120 -8.36 8.94 -6.15
N GLY A 121 -7.31 8.78 -6.94
CA GLY A 121 -6.78 9.81 -7.82
C GLY A 121 -6.26 9.25 -9.13
N HIS A 122 -5.31 9.94 -9.72
CA HIS A 122 -4.67 9.53 -10.96
C HIS A 122 -3.18 9.85 -10.95
N ILE A 123 -2.43 9.11 -11.76
CA ILE A 123 -1.03 9.34 -12.05
C ILE A 123 -0.86 9.76 -13.52
N ASP A 124 -0.05 10.78 -13.77
CA ASP A 124 0.34 11.15 -15.12
C ASP A 124 1.39 10.18 -15.67
N ALA A 125 1.16 9.65 -16.86
CA ALA A 125 2.03 8.62 -17.43
C ALA A 125 3.41 9.13 -17.87
N GLN A 126 3.58 10.44 -18.09
CA GLN A 126 4.85 11.02 -18.57
C GLN A 126 5.68 11.58 -17.43
N THR A 127 5.05 12.33 -16.52
CA THR A 127 5.74 12.96 -15.39
C THR A 127 5.84 12.07 -14.16
N LEU A 128 4.89 11.12 -14.02
CA LEU A 128 4.61 10.30 -12.85
C LEU A 128 3.99 11.11 -11.69
N ASP A 129 3.55 12.32 -11.93
CA ASP A 129 2.91 13.14 -10.91
C ASP A 129 1.57 12.52 -10.51
N ILE A 130 1.34 12.42 -9.21
CA ILE A 130 0.11 11.88 -8.63
C ILE A 130 -0.77 13.02 -8.17
N THR A 131 -2.07 12.93 -8.47
CA THR A 131 -3.08 13.91 -8.03
C THR A 131 -4.27 13.20 -7.41
N ILE A 132 -4.60 13.58 -6.17
CA ILE A 132 -5.75 13.06 -5.42
C ILE A 132 -6.74 14.21 -5.22
N PRO A 133 -7.94 14.17 -5.83
CA PRO A 133 -8.99 15.18 -5.62
C PRO A 133 -9.63 15.06 -4.23
N GLU A 134 -10.11 16.16 -3.69
CA GLU A 134 -10.69 16.23 -2.35
C GLU A 134 -11.92 15.32 -2.15
N GLN A 135 -12.76 15.22 -3.18
CA GLN A 135 -14.07 14.53 -3.09
C GLN A 135 -14.01 13.02 -3.33
N ASN A 136 -12.88 12.48 -3.71
CA ASN A 136 -12.76 11.06 -4.07
C ASN A 136 -12.30 10.21 -2.88
N LEU A 137 -13.05 10.31 -1.79
CA LEU A 137 -12.79 9.57 -0.55
C LEU A 137 -13.95 8.60 -0.25
N THR A 138 -13.62 7.38 0.11
CA THR A 138 -14.57 6.36 0.56
C THR A 138 -14.19 5.89 1.96
N GLN A 139 -15.07 6.11 2.94
CA GLN A 139 -14.81 5.66 4.31
C GLN A 139 -15.05 4.16 4.46
N ILE A 140 -14.12 3.49 5.13
CA ILE A 140 -14.22 2.10 5.56
C ILE A 140 -13.91 2.00 7.06
N ASN A 141 -14.65 1.14 7.75
CA ASN A 141 -14.45 0.94 9.17
C ASN A 141 -13.46 -0.18 9.42
N VAL A 142 -12.57 0.00 10.40
CA VAL A 142 -11.70 -1.08 10.87
C VAL A 142 -12.54 -2.19 11.54
N PRO A 143 -12.12 -3.46 11.44
CA PRO A 143 -12.87 -4.59 12.03
C PRO A 143 -12.93 -4.56 13.56
N THR A 144 -11.88 -4.05 14.17
CA THR A 144 -11.73 -3.88 15.63
C THR A 144 -10.80 -2.70 15.90
N TYR A 145 -10.96 -2.09 17.05
CA TYR A 145 -10.03 -1.06 17.50
C TYR A 145 -8.75 -1.70 18.04
N VAL A 146 -7.65 -1.35 17.46
CA VAL A 146 -6.30 -1.53 17.99
C VAL A 146 -5.58 -0.22 17.72
N ASP A 147 -4.94 0.36 18.73
CA ASP A 147 -4.25 1.64 18.56
C ASP A 147 -3.18 1.56 17.47
N ASN A 148 -3.19 2.51 16.56
CA ASN A 148 -2.24 2.60 15.44
C ASN A 148 -2.27 1.37 14.52
N MET A 149 -3.47 0.83 14.23
CA MET A 149 -3.66 -0.27 13.31
C MET A 149 -4.83 0.00 12.37
N SER A 150 -4.55 -0.03 11.08
CA SER A 150 -5.51 0.25 10.03
C SER A 150 -5.35 -0.69 8.83
N TYR A 151 -5.60 -0.21 7.63
CA TYR A 151 -5.46 -0.95 6.39
C TYR A 151 -4.15 -0.54 5.70
N GLU A 152 -3.10 -1.30 5.94
CA GLU A 152 -1.75 -1.06 5.41
C GLU A 152 -1.49 -1.67 4.03
N SER A 153 -2.44 -2.42 3.49
CA SER A 153 -2.22 -3.12 2.21
C SER A 153 -3.40 -2.96 1.28
N LEU A 154 -3.10 -2.66 0.02
CA LEU A 154 -4.07 -2.62 -1.07
C LEU A 154 -3.72 -3.64 -2.15
N VAL A 155 -4.70 -4.47 -2.52
CA VAL A 155 -4.57 -5.45 -3.61
C VAL A 155 -5.56 -5.08 -4.71
N ILE A 156 -5.07 -4.96 -5.94
CA ILE A 156 -5.94 -4.76 -7.11
C ILE A 156 -6.29 -6.12 -7.71
N ASP A 157 -7.59 -6.40 -7.80
CA ASP A 157 -8.15 -7.55 -8.53
C ASP A 157 -9.21 -7.06 -9.52
N LYS A 158 -8.89 -7.06 -10.80
CA LYS A 158 -9.75 -6.61 -11.91
C LYS A 158 -10.29 -5.19 -11.72
N ASP A 159 -11.59 -5.06 -11.37
CA ASP A 159 -12.30 -3.81 -11.13
C ASP A 159 -12.50 -3.53 -9.63
N ARG A 160 -11.77 -4.23 -8.77
CA ARG A 160 -11.88 -4.10 -7.33
C ARG A 160 -10.57 -3.75 -6.68
N VAL A 161 -10.67 -2.91 -5.66
CA VAL A 161 -9.60 -2.58 -4.72
C VAL A 161 -9.91 -3.30 -3.41
N ILE A 162 -8.98 -4.12 -2.95
CA ILE A 162 -9.14 -4.92 -1.73
C ILE A 162 -8.18 -4.37 -0.69
N ALA A 163 -8.72 -3.88 0.42
CA ALA A 163 -7.95 -3.42 1.56
C ALA A 163 -7.84 -4.53 2.61
N LEU A 164 -6.61 -4.83 3.01
CA LEU A 164 -6.30 -5.80 4.05
C LEU A 164 -6.01 -5.08 5.36
N PHE A 165 -6.78 -5.43 6.40
CA PHE A 165 -6.50 -4.93 7.75
C PHE A 165 -5.24 -5.59 8.28
N GLU A 166 -4.32 -4.82 8.83
CA GLU A 166 -3.00 -5.33 9.22
C GLU A 166 -3.07 -6.36 10.36
N ALA A 167 -3.97 -6.18 11.33
CA ALA A 167 -4.08 -7.05 12.50
C ALA A 167 -5.28 -7.99 12.38
N ASN A 168 -5.20 -9.09 11.66
CA ASN A 168 -6.31 -9.99 11.41
C ASN A 168 -6.15 -11.41 12.03
N GLY A 169 -5.39 -11.54 13.13
CA GLY A 169 -5.23 -12.79 13.86
C GLY A 169 -6.46 -13.20 14.64
N ASP A 170 -6.66 -14.50 14.86
CA ASP A 170 -7.81 -15.09 15.56
C ASP A 170 -8.00 -14.56 16.99
N SER A 171 -6.92 -14.14 17.64
CA SER A 171 -6.97 -13.55 18.97
C SER A 171 -7.62 -12.16 19.00
N LEU A 172 -7.65 -11.47 17.86
CA LEU A 172 -8.20 -10.11 17.72
C LEU A 172 -9.55 -10.13 17.00
N ILE A 173 -9.67 -10.94 15.94
CA ILE A 173 -10.84 -10.96 15.07
C ILE A 173 -11.26 -12.42 14.81
N LYS A 174 -12.41 -12.84 15.32
CA LYS A 174 -12.91 -14.21 15.16
C LYS A 174 -13.16 -14.62 13.71
N ASN A 175 -13.58 -13.68 12.87
CA ASN A 175 -13.88 -13.91 11.46
C ASN A 175 -13.23 -12.78 10.67
N PRO A 176 -11.91 -12.84 10.42
CA PRO A 176 -11.21 -11.79 9.74
C PRO A 176 -11.74 -11.62 8.30
N TYR A 177 -11.76 -10.38 7.83
CA TYR A 177 -12.23 -10.04 6.50
C TYR A 177 -11.43 -8.91 5.88
N ALA A 178 -11.33 -8.94 4.56
CA ALA A 178 -10.87 -7.82 3.77
C ALA A 178 -12.07 -6.98 3.31
N ILE A 179 -11.86 -5.68 3.15
CA ILE A 179 -12.82 -4.80 2.50
C ILE A 179 -12.50 -4.74 1.02
N SER A 180 -13.49 -5.01 0.18
CA SER A 180 -13.38 -4.86 -1.26
C SER A 180 -14.32 -3.77 -1.74
N ILE A 181 -13.78 -2.83 -2.52
CA ILE A 181 -14.51 -1.69 -3.09
C ILE A 181 -14.39 -1.78 -4.60
N ASN A 182 -15.48 -1.52 -5.34
CA ASN A 182 -15.34 -1.33 -6.77
C ASN A 182 -14.59 -0.04 -7.09
N THR A 183 -14.01 0.05 -8.27
CA THR A 183 -13.21 1.20 -8.67
C THR A 183 -13.98 2.53 -8.74
N SER A 184 -15.32 2.50 -8.74
CA SER A 184 -16.16 3.69 -8.59
C SER A 184 -16.35 4.14 -7.13
N GLY A 185 -15.97 3.30 -6.15
CA GLY A 185 -16.07 3.61 -4.73
C GLY A 185 -17.47 3.44 -4.10
N ASN A 186 -18.46 2.96 -4.87
CA ASN A 186 -19.86 2.95 -4.44
C ASN A 186 -20.34 1.58 -3.93
N ASP A 187 -19.54 0.54 -4.10
CA ASP A 187 -19.95 -0.83 -3.83
C ASP A 187 -18.91 -1.52 -2.95
N ILE A 188 -19.26 -1.65 -1.67
CA ILE A 188 -18.37 -2.15 -0.62
C ILE A 188 -18.82 -3.54 -0.20
N PHE A 189 -17.92 -4.52 -0.27
CA PHE A 189 -18.13 -5.88 0.20
C PHE A 189 -17.11 -6.29 1.24
N LYS A 190 -17.50 -7.23 2.09
CA LYS A 190 -16.62 -7.92 3.01
C LYS A 190 -16.31 -9.32 2.46
N TYR A 191 -15.04 -9.61 2.27
CA TYR A 191 -14.57 -10.96 1.95
C TYR A 191 -13.94 -11.59 3.18
N GLN A 192 -14.48 -12.71 3.61
CA GLN A 192 -13.87 -13.47 4.70
C GLN A 192 -12.48 -13.94 4.27
N THR A 193 -11.50 -13.72 5.13
CA THR A 193 -10.12 -14.16 4.93
C THR A 193 -9.74 -15.22 5.95
N SER A 194 -8.64 -15.93 5.72
CA SER A 194 -8.03 -16.74 6.77
C SER A 194 -7.36 -15.82 7.79
N SER A 195 -7.31 -16.29 9.04
CA SER A 195 -6.53 -15.64 10.08
C SER A 195 -5.04 -15.67 9.75
N VAL A 196 -4.35 -14.57 10.02
CA VAL A 196 -2.90 -14.42 9.92
C VAL A 196 -2.38 -13.87 11.25
N ASN A 197 -1.48 -14.59 11.91
CA ASN A 197 -1.06 -14.28 13.28
C ASN A 197 -0.12 -13.07 13.41
N TYR A 198 0.40 -12.55 12.31
CA TYR A 198 1.31 -11.41 12.27
C TYR A 198 0.69 -10.26 11.50
N ARG A 199 1.26 -9.07 11.65
CA ARG A 199 0.79 -7.88 10.91
C ARG A 199 1.01 -8.07 9.40
N ILE A 200 0.03 -7.67 8.59
CA ILE A 200 0.14 -7.59 7.14
C ILE A 200 0.47 -6.15 6.77
N ALA A 201 1.73 -5.90 6.41
CA ALA A 201 2.24 -4.56 6.19
C ALA A 201 2.16 -4.08 4.73
N ASP A 202 2.23 -5.01 3.77
CA ASP A 202 2.08 -4.66 2.36
C ASP A 202 1.71 -5.90 1.54
N ALA A 203 1.16 -5.71 0.33
CA ALA A 203 0.76 -6.79 -0.55
C ALA A 203 0.96 -6.43 -2.03
N THR A 204 1.33 -7.43 -2.82
CA THR A 204 1.46 -7.27 -4.28
C THR A 204 0.12 -7.36 -4.97
N ARG A 205 0.08 -6.98 -6.25
CA ARG A 205 -1.05 -7.24 -7.13
C ARG A 205 -1.33 -8.73 -7.29
N VAL A 206 -2.58 -9.06 -7.65
CA VAL A 206 -2.98 -10.41 -8.02
C VAL A 206 -2.29 -10.82 -9.32
N ASP A 207 -1.65 -11.99 -9.32
CA ASP A 207 -1.03 -12.59 -10.50
C ASP A 207 -2.08 -13.30 -11.39
N LYS A 208 -1.64 -13.78 -12.56
CA LYS A 208 -2.49 -14.54 -13.49
C LYS A 208 -3.11 -15.83 -12.93
N ASN A 209 -2.64 -16.29 -11.78
CA ASN A 209 -3.15 -17.48 -11.09
C ASN A 209 -4.04 -17.13 -9.89
N ASN A 210 -4.51 -15.89 -9.80
CA ASN A 210 -5.30 -15.33 -8.70
C ASN A 210 -4.58 -15.43 -7.35
N ARG A 211 -3.27 -15.13 -7.30
CA ARG A 211 -2.45 -15.12 -6.09
C ARG A 211 -1.77 -13.78 -5.93
N PHE A 212 -1.53 -13.38 -4.71
CA PHE A 212 -0.69 -12.26 -4.35
C PHE A 212 0.28 -12.66 -3.23
N TRP A 213 1.33 -11.91 -3.07
CA TRP A 213 2.24 -12.01 -1.94
C TRP A 213 1.90 -10.92 -0.94
N ALA A 214 2.03 -11.24 0.33
CA ALA A 214 1.94 -10.25 1.39
C ALA A 214 3.17 -10.37 2.29
N ILE A 215 3.61 -9.24 2.81
CA ILE A 215 4.66 -9.17 3.83
C ILE A 215 3.95 -9.19 5.17
N ASN A 216 4.40 -10.07 6.07
CA ASN A 216 3.96 -10.07 7.45
C ASN A 216 5.14 -10.17 8.42
N TYR A 217 5.02 -9.58 9.61
CA TYR A 217 6.06 -9.55 10.64
C TYR A 217 5.48 -9.52 12.06
#